data_556347c7db93cad87dd910782e2e01c3
#
_entry.id   556347c7db93cad87dd910782e2e01c3
#
_cell.length_a   1.000
_cell.length_b   1.000
_cell.length_c   1.000
_cell.angle_alpha   90.00
_cell.angle_beta   90.00
_cell.angle_gamma   90.00
#
_symmetry.space_group_name_H-M   'P 1'
#
loop_
_entity.id
_entity.type
_entity.pdbx_description
1 polymer ?
#
loop_
_entity_poly.entity_id
_entity_poly.type
_entity_poly.pdbx_seq_one_letter_code
_entity_poly.pdbx_strand_id
1 'polypeptide(L)'
;MKNTVVTIQQMKEKGEKISMLTAYDYSTVGDSLGNVILGYEDTISVTMEDMIHHGAAVARGAKNALVVVDMPFMSYQTSVYDAVVNAGRLMKEGRAGAVKLEGGKEVCPQIQAIVGAGIPVCAHLGLTPQSINAFGGFKVQGKTEKAAKKLIADAIAVQEAGAFAVVLEGIPSKLANLVTEKLDIPTIGIGAGNGCDGQVLVYQD
;
A
#
# COMPACT_ATOMS: atom_id res chain seq x y z
N MET A 1 -7.96 11.30 19.10
CA MET A 1 -6.57 11.61 18.66
C MET A 1 -6.44 11.01 17.25
N LYS A 2 -5.79 11.70 16.30
CA LYS A 2 -5.62 11.16 14.95
C LYS A 2 -4.62 10.01 14.94
N ASN A 3 -4.92 8.93 14.23
CA ASN A 3 -4.00 7.81 14.06
C ASN A 3 -2.76 8.24 13.26
N THR A 4 -1.62 7.72 13.65
CA THR A 4 -0.31 7.95 13.03
C THR A 4 0.35 6.61 12.73
N VAL A 5 1.44 6.60 11.98
CA VAL A 5 2.23 5.37 11.75
C VAL A 5 2.70 4.73 13.06
N VAL A 6 2.98 5.55 14.08
CA VAL A 6 3.37 5.07 15.41
C VAL A 6 2.21 4.33 16.09
N THR A 7 0.97 4.87 16.00
CA THR A 7 -0.20 4.18 16.60
C THR A 7 -0.51 2.87 15.89
N ILE A 8 -0.32 2.80 14.58
CA ILE A 8 -0.49 1.56 13.80
C ILE A 8 0.55 0.51 14.22
N GLN A 9 1.80 0.91 14.42
CA GLN A 9 2.84 0.01 14.94
C GLN A 9 2.49 -0.51 16.36
N GLN A 10 2.06 0.38 17.24
CA GLN A 10 1.65 0.00 18.60
C GLN A 10 0.46 -0.97 18.63
N MET A 11 -0.47 -0.89 17.66
CA MET A 11 -1.58 -1.85 17.54
C MET A 11 -1.04 -3.26 17.26
N LYS A 12 -0.06 -3.42 16.35
CA LYS A 12 0.61 -4.71 16.13
C LYS A 12 1.25 -5.24 17.42
N GLU A 13 2.04 -4.43 18.10
CA GLU A 13 2.73 -4.81 19.34
C GLU A 13 1.77 -5.28 20.44
N LYS A 14 0.56 -4.70 20.50
CA LYS A 14 -0.50 -5.07 21.42
C LYS A 14 -1.41 -6.20 20.93
N GLY A 15 -1.24 -6.68 19.71
CA GLY A 15 -2.14 -7.66 19.08
C GLY A 15 -3.53 -7.10 18.76
N GLU A 16 -3.68 -5.77 18.71
CA GLU A 16 -4.91 -5.10 18.31
C GLU A 16 -5.08 -5.14 16.79
N LYS A 17 -6.26 -5.54 16.31
CA LYS A 17 -6.51 -5.65 14.86
C LYS A 17 -6.66 -4.28 14.20
N ILE A 18 -6.02 -4.13 13.03
CA ILE A 18 -6.04 -2.92 12.23
C ILE A 18 -7.12 -3.05 11.16
N SER A 19 -8.03 -2.08 11.09
CA SER A 19 -9.00 -1.97 10.01
C SER A 19 -8.57 -0.89 9.05
N MET A 20 -8.51 -1.23 7.77
CA MET A 20 -8.25 -0.32 6.67
C MET A 20 -9.43 -0.37 5.70
N LEU A 21 -9.83 0.77 5.19
CA LEU A 21 -10.93 0.89 4.25
C LEU A 21 -10.51 1.79 3.11
N THR A 22 -10.65 1.31 1.87
CA THR A 22 -10.50 2.22 0.74
C THR A 22 -11.76 3.05 0.61
N ALA A 23 -11.60 4.33 0.48
CA ALA A 23 -12.68 5.25 0.21
C ALA A 23 -12.14 6.41 -0.64
N TYR A 24 -13.03 7.04 -1.38
CA TYR A 24 -12.65 8.05 -2.35
C TYR A 24 -13.14 9.43 -1.91
N ASP A 25 -13.90 9.47 -0.79
CA ASP A 25 -14.44 10.68 -0.17
C ASP A 25 -14.08 10.85 1.32
N TYR A 26 -13.83 9.76 2.09
CA TYR A 26 -13.72 9.84 3.57
C TYR A 26 -12.73 8.89 4.26
N SER A 27 -11.90 8.08 3.56
CA SER A 27 -10.87 7.23 4.18
C SER A 27 -9.64 6.99 3.31
N THR A 28 -9.08 5.80 3.15
CA THR A 28 -7.85 5.57 2.35
C THR A 28 -8.09 5.74 0.85
N VAL A 29 -7.19 6.42 0.13
CA VAL A 29 -7.30 6.62 -1.32
C VAL A 29 -6.45 5.61 -2.05
N GLY A 30 -7.11 4.56 -2.58
CA GLY A 30 -6.49 3.57 -3.46
C GLY A 30 -6.57 3.98 -4.94
N ASP A 31 -5.61 3.57 -5.75
CA ASP A 31 -5.66 3.73 -7.21
C ASP A 31 -6.77 2.89 -7.86
N SER A 32 -7.38 1.96 -7.11
CA SER A 32 -8.65 1.30 -7.47
C SER A 32 -9.79 2.29 -7.76
N LEU A 33 -9.63 3.58 -7.40
CA LEU A 33 -10.54 4.64 -7.86
C LEU A 33 -10.68 4.69 -9.38
N GLY A 34 -9.66 4.26 -10.11
CA GLY A 34 -9.72 4.13 -11.57
C GLY A 34 -10.91 3.27 -12.01
N ASN A 35 -11.07 2.09 -11.40
CA ASN A 35 -12.17 1.18 -11.70
C ASN A 35 -13.51 1.67 -11.14
N VAL A 36 -13.54 2.01 -9.83
CA VAL A 36 -14.81 2.16 -9.08
C VAL A 36 -15.39 3.58 -9.13
N ILE A 37 -14.60 4.59 -9.50
CA ILE A 37 -15.03 6.00 -9.58
C ILE A 37 -14.90 6.55 -10.99
N LEU A 38 -13.74 6.34 -11.64
CA LEU A 38 -13.46 6.93 -12.96
C LEU A 38 -13.96 6.06 -14.11
N GLY A 39 -14.36 4.80 -13.84
CA GLY A 39 -14.89 3.89 -14.85
C GLY A 39 -13.85 3.34 -15.82
N TYR A 40 -12.57 3.33 -15.43
CA TYR A 40 -11.50 2.72 -16.22
C TYR A 40 -11.51 1.20 -16.07
N GLU A 41 -10.98 0.49 -17.05
CA GLU A 41 -10.87 -0.98 -17.02
C GLU A 41 -9.80 -1.47 -16.02
N ASP A 42 -8.82 -0.61 -15.70
CA ASP A 42 -7.71 -0.91 -14.79
C ASP A 42 -7.27 0.34 -14.01
N THR A 43 -6.23 0.17 -13.17
CA THR A 43 -5.67 1.26 -12.36
C THR A 43 -4.55 2.02 -13.07
N ILE A 44 -4.12 1.60 -14.26
CA ILE A 44 -2.93 2.11 -14.95
C ILE A 44 -3.13 3.53 -15.45
N SER A 45 -4.36 3.87 -15.84
CA SER A 45 -4.70 5.19 -16.38
C SER A 45 -4.88 6.29 -15.31
N VAL A 46 -4.85 5.92 -14.02
CA VAL A 46 -4.98 6.87 -12.91
C VAL A 46 -3.78 7.82 -12.87
N THR A 47 -4.04 9.10 -12.79
CA THR A 47 -3.01 10.16 -12.78
C THR A 47 -2.63 10.61 -11.37
N MET A 48 -1.53 11.32 -11.24
CA MET A 48 -1.15 12.01 -9.98
C MET A 48 -2.21 13.04 -9.57
N GLU A 49 -2.81 13.71 -10.53
CA GLU A 49 -3.84 14.73 -10.32
C GLU A 49 -5.11 14.11 -9.73
N ASP A 50 -5.51 12.93 -10.21
CA ASP A 50 -6.65 12.17 -9.64
C ASP A 50 -6.36 11.80 -8.19
N MET A 51 -5.18 11.25 -7.90
CA MET A 51 -4.79 10.84 -6.56
C MET A 51 -4.68 12.03 -5.59
N ILE A 52 -4.18 13.17 -6.05
CA ILE A 52 -4.13 14.42 -5.29
C ILE A 52 -5.54 14.93 -5.00
N HIS A 53 -6.41 14.97 -6.00
CA HIS A 53 -7.78 15.45 -5.85
C HIS A 53 -8.55 14.65 -4.80
N HIS A 54 -8.58 13.33 -4.95
CA HIS A 54 -9.27 12.43 -4.03
C HIS A 54 -8.59 12.38 -2.66
N GLY A 55 -7.25 12.36 -2.62
CA GLY A 55 -6.49 12.43 -1.37
C GLY A 55 -6.82 13.66 -0.53
N ALA A 56 -6.88 14.83 -1.17
CA ALA A 56 -7.25 16.07 -0.49
C ALA A 56 -8.71 16.05 0.00
N ALA A 57 -9.64 15.43 -0.75
CA ALA A 57 -11.03 15.29 -0.34
C ALA A 57 -11.14 14.39 0.92
N VAL A 58 -10.52 13.21 0.87
CA VAL A 58 -10.47 12.27 1.99
C VAL A 58 -9.81 12.89 3.23
N ALA A 59 -8.68 13.59 3.05
CA ALA A 59 -7.97 14.20 4.18
C ALA A 59 -8.79 15.30 4.89
N ARG A 60 -9.69 15.98 4.17
CA ARG A 60 -10.64 16.94 4.79
C ARG A 60 -11.71 16.23 5.63
N GLY A 61 -12.14 15.04 5.18
CA GLY A 61 -13.18 14.26 5.88
C GLY A 61 -12.65 13.42 7.04
N ALA A 62 -11.45 12.86 6.91
CA ALA A 62 -10.85 11.96 7.88
C ALA A 62 -10.38 12.68 9.15
N LYS A 63 -11.18 12.60 10.21
CA LYS A 63 -10.85 13.26 11.51
C LYS A 63 -9.85 12.44 12.33
N ASN A 64 -9.98 11.13 12.35
CA ASN A 64 -9.22 10.23 13.23
C ASN A 64 -8.35 9.22 12.48
N ALA A 65 -8.69 8.88 11.22
CA ALA A 65 -7.94 7.91 10.45
C ALA A 65 -6.59 8.46 9.95
N LEU A 66 -5.59 7.59 9.84
CA LEU A 66 -4.39 7.83 9.04
C LEU A 66 -4.79 7.74 7.56
N VAL A 67 -4.57 8.81 6.81
CA VAL A 67 -4.85 8.83 5.36
C VAL A 67 -3.61 8.34 4.62
N VAL A 68 -3.71 7.21 3.95
CA VAL A 68 -2.68 6.65 3.07
C VAL A 68 -3.14 6.86 1.63
N VAL A 69 -2.28 7.42 0.77
CA VAL A 69 -2.61 7.67 -0.64
C VAL A 69 -1.65 6.89 -1.52
N ASP A 70 -2.22 6.14 -2.47
CA ASP A 70 -1.43 5.34 -3.40
C ASP A 70 -0.69 6.24 -4.40
N MET A 71 0.55 5.87 -4.67
CA MET A 71 1.31 6.42 -5.79
C MET A 71 0.87 5.72 -7.06
N PRO A 72 0.30 6.42 -8.06
CA PRO A 72 -0.22 5.78 -9.27
C PRO A 72 0.91 5.21 -10.14
N PHE A 73 0.55 4.34 -11.08
CA PHE A 73 1.48 3.72 -12.01
C PHE A 73 2.37 4.76 -12.72
N MET A 74 3.65 4.47 -12.86
CA MET A 74 4.71 5.33 -13.43
C MET A 74 5.01 6.62 -12.65
N SER A 75 4.46 6.81 -11.48
CA SER A 75 4.80 7.97 -10.64
C SER A 75 6.06 7.75 -9.78
N TYR A 76 6.51 6.49 -9.61
CA TYR A 76 7.68 6.13 -8.80
C TYR A 76 8.64 5.14 -9.49
N GLN A 77 8.19 4.45 -10.55
CA GLN A 77 9.00 3.44 -11.26
C GLN A 77 10.08 4.08 -12.14
N THR A 78 9.89 5.30 -12.59
CA THR A 78 10.75 6.01 -13.54
C THR A 78 12.13 6.32 -12.96
N SER A 79 12.16 6.87 -11.76
CA SER A 79 13.40 7.21 -11.05
C SER A 79 13.15 7.40 -9.55
N VAL A 80 14.21 7.33 -8.75
CA VAL A 80 14.17 7.67 -7.32
C VAL A 80 13.80 9.14 -7.11
N TYR A 81 14.27 10.03 -7.99
CA TYR A 81 13.92 11.46 -7.94
C TYR A 81 12.42 11.68 -8.12
N ASP A 82 11.82 11.11 -9.18
CA ASP A 82 10.39 11.23 -9.43
C ASP A 82 9.56 10.64 -8.28
N ALA A 83 9.99 9.51 -7.72
CA ALA A 83 9.34 8.90 -6.57
C ALA A 83 9.26 9.85 -5.37
N VAL A 84 10.36 10.53 -5.02
CA VAL A 84 10.39 11.49 -3.91
C VAL A 84 9.54 12.73 -4.21
N VAL A 85 9.65 13.27 -5.44
CA VAL A 85 8.86 14.44 -5.86
C VAL A 85 7.36 14.14 -5.81
N ASN A 86 6.93 13.01 -6.39
CA ASN A 86 5.53 12.64 -6.43
C ASN A 86 4.96 12.26 -5.04
N ALA A 87 5.74 11.57 -4.20
CA ALA A 87 5.38 11.35 -2.80
C ALA A 87 5.20 12.69 -2.07
N GLY A 88 6.11 13.65 -2.27
CA GLY A 88 6.02 15.00 -1.72
C GLY A 88 4.77 15.74 -2.17
N ARG A 89 4.34 15.60 -3.43
CA ARG A 89 3.08 16.16 -3.95
C ARG A 89 1.86 15.56 -3.25
N LEU A 90 1.82 14.23 -3.07
CA LEU A 90 0.73 13.59 -2.33
C LEU A 90 0.64 14.07 -0.88
N MET A 91 1.78 14.30 -0.21
CA MET A 91 1.79 14.87 1.15
C MET A 91 1.31 16.32 1.19
N LYS A 92 1.81 17.16 0.29
CA LYS A 92 1.55 18.63 0.32
C LYS A 92 0.21 19.00 -0.29
N GLU A 93 -0.10 18.48 -1.48
CA GLU A 93 -1.28 18.83 -2.25
C GLU A 93 -2.44 17.89 -1.91
N GLY A 94 -2.17 16.56 -1.85
CA GLY A 94 -3.14 15.52 -1.48
C GLY A 94 -3.40 15.40 0.02
N ARG A 95 -2.60 16.09 0.89
CA ARG A 95 -2.70 16.05 2.35
C ARG A 95 -2.63 14.64 2.96
N ALA A 96 -1.94 13.74 2.29
CA ALA A 96 -1.69 12.39 2.79
C ALA A 96 -0.93 12.41 4.13
N GLY A 97 -1.17 11.41 4.97
CA GLY A 97 -0.36 11.14 6.15
C GLY A 97 0.75 10.12 5.89
N ALA A 98 0.60 9.34 4.81
CA ALA A 98 1.56 8.37 4.29
C ALA A 98 1.26 8.10 2.81
N VAL A 99 2.22 7.53 2.09
CA VAL A 99 2.02 7.06 0.72
C VAL A 99 2.09 5.53 0.64
N LYS A 100 1.46 4.92 -0.39
CA LYS A 100 1.63 3.50 -0.68
C LYS A 100 2.19 3.32 -2.09
N LEU A 101 3.03 2.31 -2.28
CA LEU A 101 3.55 1.91 -3.58
C LEU A 101 3.69 0.38 -3.68
N GLU A 102 3.65 -0.13 -4.90
CA GLU A 102 3.67 -1.54 -5.22
C GLU A 102 5.06 -2.00 -5.67
N GLY A 103 5.46 -3.19 -5.23
CA GLY A 103 6.71 -3.84 -5.60
C GLY A 103 7.52 -4.28 -4.40
N GLY A 104 8.49 -5.18 -4.68
CA GLY A 104 9.39 -5.77 -3.69
C GLY A 104 10.77 -5.10 -3.71
N LYS A 105 11.81 -5.93 -3.84
CA LYS A 105 13.22 -5.48 -3.82
C LYS A 105 13.52 -4.42 -4.89
N GLU A 106 12.84 -4.47 -6.01
CA GLU A 106 13.02 -3.57 -7.15
C GLU A 106 12.68 -2.12 -6.83
N VAL A 107 11.82 -1.86 -5.84
CA VAL A 107 11.42 -0.50 -5.42
C VAL A 107 12.00 -0.08 -4.06
N CYS A 108 12.86 -0.88 -3.46
CA CYS A 108 13.51 -0.52 -2.19
C CYS A 108 14.32 0.80 -2.26
N PRO A 109 15.02 1.13 -3.35
CA PRO A 109 15.69 2.43 -3.45
C PRO A 109 14.73 3.62 -3.37
N GLN A 110 13.53 3.50 -3.97
CA GLN A 110 12.48 4.51 -3.89
C GLN A 110 11.93 4.61 -2.47
N ILE A 111 11.64 3.47 -1.82
CA ILE A 111 11.16 3.43 -0.43
C ILE A 111 12.17 4.13 0.48
N GLN A 112 13.46 3.78 0.41
CA GLN A 112 14.52 4.39 1.21
C GLN A 112 14.61 5.90 1.03
N ALA A 113 14.52 6.37 -0.21
CA ALA A 113 14.62 7.80 -0.52
C ALA A 113 13.39 8.59 -0.02
N ILE A 114 12.18 8.02 -0.19
CA ILE A 114 10.93 8.64 0.29
C ILE A 114 10.93 8.70 1.82
N VAL A 115 11.31 7.60 2.49
CA VAL A 115 11.43 7.55 3.96
C VAL A 115 12.52 8.50 4.44
N GLY A 116 13.66 8.56 3.76
CA GLY A 116 14.73 9.52 4.04
C GLY A 116 14.33 10.98 3.91
N ALA A 117 13.30 11.28 3.10
CA ALA A 117 12.68 12.60 3.02
C ALA A 117 11.63 12.87 4.14
N GLY A 118 11.45 11.94 5.08
CA GLY A 118 10.49 12.05 6.19
C GLY A 118 9.05 11.68 5.83
N ILE A 119 8.83 10.98 4.72
CA ILE A 119 7.51 10.56 4.26
C ILE A 119 7.30 9.08 4.60
N PRO A 120 6.29 8.71 5.42
CA PRO A 120 6.01 7.31 5.72
C PRO A 120 5.52 6.55 4.48
N VAL A 121 6.02 5.31 4.30
CA VAL A 121 5.71 4.45 3.16
C VAL A 121 5.04 3.16 3.64
N CYS A 122 3.88 2.83 3.06
CA CYS A 122 3.28 1.51 3.10
C CYS A 122 3.69 0.76 1.82
N ALA A 123 4.23 -0.44 1.94
CA ALA A 123 4.53 -1.28 0.79
C ALA A 123 3.31 -2.13 0.39
N HIS A 124 3.31 -2.66 -0.85
CA HIS A 124 2.26 -3.55 -1.32
C HIS A 124 2.86 -4.71 -2.12
N LEU A 125 2.57 -5.94 -1.69
CA LEU A 125 3.09 -7.19 -2.23
C LEU A 125 1.99 -8.20 -2.54
N GLY A 126 2.32 -9.16 -3.39
CA GLY A 126 1.39 -10.19 -3.84
C GLY A 126 0.80 -9.84 -5.19
N LEU A 127 -0.52 -9.81 -5.29
CA LEU A 127 -1.20 -9.22 -6.44
C LEU A 127 -1.06 -7.71 -6.35
N THR A 128 -0.39 -7.14 -7.33
CA THR A 128 -0.19 -5.70 -7.44
C THR A 128 -0.96 -5.22 -8.68
N PRO A 129 -2.11 -4.54 -8.53
CA PRO A 129 -2.98 -4.15 -9.65
C PRO A 129 -2.27 -3.36 -10.75
N GLN A 130 -1.30 -2.53 -10.42
CA GLN A 130 -0.49 -1.79 -11.40
C GLN A 130 0.34 -2.71 -12.31
N SER A 131 0.60 -3.95 -11.89
CA SER A 131 1.33 -4.96 -12.67
C SER A 131 0.41 -5.96 -13.38
N ILE A 132 -0.92 -5.67 -13.46
CA ILE A 132 -1.94 -6.60 -13.96
C ILE A 132 -1.64 -7.13 -15.36
N ASN A 133 -1.10 -6.29 -16.24
CA ASN A 133 -0.72 -6.67 -17.60
C ASN A 133 0.46 -7.66 -17.61
N ALA A 134 1.43 -7.50 -16.71
CA ALA A 134 2.54 -8.44 -16.57
C ALA A 134 2.10 -9.78 -16.00
N PHE A 135 1.09 -9.80 -15.13
CA PHE A 135 0.53 -11.05 -14.56
C PHE A 135 -0.45 -11.76 -15.49
N GLY A 136 -0.95 -11.08 -16.52
CA GLY A 136 -1.99 -11.60 -17.40
C GLY A 136 -3.32 -11.82 -16.67
N GLY A 137 -3.73 -10.87 -15.84
CA GLY A 137 -4.99 -10.82 -15.09
C GLY A 137 -4.85 -11.03 -13.58
N PHE A 138 -5.97 -10.95 -12.89
CA PHE A 138 -6.07 -11.13 -11.43
C PHE A 138 -5.83 -12.59 -11.03
N LYS A 139 -4.62 -12.92 -10.64
CA LYS A 139 -4.20 -14.29 -10.26
C LYS A 139 -3.58 -14.29 -8.88
N VAL A 140 -3.93 -15.29 -8.06
CA VAL A 140 -3.30 -15.50 -6.76
C VAL A 140 -1.79 -15.71 -6.93
N GLN A 141 -1.01 -14.89 -6.23
CA GLN A 141 0.45 -14.89 -6.25
C GLN A 141 1.02 -15.82 -5.17
N GLY A 142 2.31 -16.16 -5.26
CA GLY A 142 2.98 -16.95 -4.22
C GLY A 142 2.59 -18.43 -4.14
N LYS A 143 1.94 -19.01 -5.17
CA LYS A 143 1.48 -20.43 -5.16
C LYS A 143 2.60 -21.45 -5.23
N THR A 144 3.73 -21.14 -5.85
CA THR A 144 4.87 -22.05 -5.95
C THR A 144 5.89 -21.76 -4.85
N GLU A 145 6.67 -22.75 -4.47
CA GLU A 145 7.73 -22.58 -3.46
C GLU A 145 8.69 -21.43 -3.83
N LYS A 146 9.09 -21.34 -5.10
CA LYS A 146 9.95 -20.28 -5.60
C LYS A 146 9.30 -18.90 -5.44
N ALA A 147 8.03 -18.77 -5.80
CA ALA A 147 7.28 -17.52 -5.68
C ALA A 147 7.03 -17.13 -4.21
N ALA A 148 6.75 -18.12 -3.35
CA ALA A 148 6.60 -17.90 -1.91
C ALA A 148 7.92 -17.40 -1.27
N LYS A 149 9.05 -18.04 -1.59
CA LYS A 149 10.37 -17.60 -1.12
C LYS A 149 10.71 -16.20 -1.59
N LYS A 150 10.39 -15.85 -2.86
CA LYS A 150 10.57 -14.49 -3.37
C LYS A 150 9.73 -13.50 -2.58
N LEU A 151 8.46 -13.77 -2.37
CA LEU A 151 7.56 -12.87 -1.65
C LEU A 151 8.01 -12.61 -0.20
N ILE A 152 8.47 -13.64 0.50
CA ILE A 152 9.04 -13.50 1.86
C ILE A 152 10.30 -12.62 1.81
N ALA A 153 11.18 -12.84 0.85
CA ALA A 153 12.39 -12.03 0.70
C ALA A 153 12.09 -10.57 0.34
N ASP A 154 11.06 -10.34 -0.48
CA ASP A 154 10.58 -9.00 -0.81
C ASP A 154 9.98 -8.30 0.42
N ALA A 155 9.19 -9.02 1.23
CA ALA A 155 8.58 -8.48 2.44
C ALA A 155 9.63 -8.03 3.47
N ILE A 156 10.67 -8.82 3.67
CA ILE A 156 11.80 -8.45 4.53
C ILE A 156 12.52 -7.22 3.96
N ALA A 157 12.76 -7.20 2.64
CA ALA A 157 13.49 -6.11 2.01
C ALA A 157 12.76 -4.77 2.09
N VAL A 158 11.43 -4.74 1.92
CA VAL A 158 10.65 -3.49 2.05
C VAL A 158 10.60 -3.01 3.50
N GLN A 159 10.57 -3.92 4.48
CA GLN A 159 10.73 -3.54 5.90
C GLN A 159 12.11 -2.92 6.15
N GLU A 160 13.18 -3.55 5.69
CA GLU A 160 14.55 -3.03 5.82
C GLU A 160 14.74 -1.70 5.10
N ALA A 161 14.02 -1.46 4.02
CA ALA A 161 13.99 -0.19 3.31
C ALA A 161 13.25 0.93 4.09
N GLY A 162 12.56 0.60 5.18
CA GLY A 162 11.90 1.55 6.08
C GLY A 162 10.40 1.69 5.88
N ALA A 163 9.74 0.78 5.16
CA ALA A 163 8.28 0.75 5.12
C ALA A 163 7.70 0.55 6.54
N PHE A 164 6.64 1.30 6.89
CA PHE A 164 5.99 1.18 8.21
C PHE A 164 4.93 0.09 8.27
N ALA A 165 4.44 -0.37 7.13
CA ALA A 165 3.44 -1.43 6.99
C ALA A 165 3.55 -2.05 5.59
N VAL A 166 2.96 -3.22 5.39
CA VAL A 166 2.85 -3.87 4.09
C VAL A 166 1.45 -4.45 3.85
N VAL A 167 0.87 -4.13 2.70
CA VAL A 167 -0.34 -4.80 2.19
C VAL A 167 0.08 -6.12 1.53
N LEU A 168 -0.66 -7.19 1.86
CA LEU A 168 -0.51 -8.53 1.27
C LEU A 168 -1.79 -8.88 0.53
N GLU A 169 -1.75 -8.86 -0.80
CA GLU A 169 -2.95 -9.07 -1.61
C GLU A 169 -2.89 -10.36 -2.42
N GLY A 170 -4.02 -11.09 -2.44
CA GLY A 170 -4.23 -12.23 -3.32
C GLY A 170 -3.15 -13.33 -3.19
N ILE A 171 -2.77 -13.70 -1.97
CA ILE A 171 -1.78 -14.73 -1.66
C ILE A 171 -2.37 -15.84 -0.79
N PRO A 172 -1.81 -17.07 -0.79
CA PRO A 172 -2.26 -18.12 0.11
C PRO A 172 -2.20 -17.70 1.59
N SER A 173 -3.25 -17.98 2.36
CA SER A 173 -3.35 -17.60 3.78
C SER A 173 -2.18 -18.09 4.63
N LYS A 174 -1.69 -19.31 4.38
CA LYS A 174 -0.51 -19.87 5.06
C LYS A 174 0.76 -19.07 4.81
N LEU A 175 0.91 -18.54 3.59
CA LEU A 175 2.03 -17.66 3.23
C LEU A 175 1.90 -16.30 3.92
N ALA A 176 0.69 -15.73 3.94
CA ALA A 176 0.42 -14.48 4.64
C ALA A 176 0.73 -14.59 6.14
N ASN A 177 0.32 -15.68 6.80
CA ASN A 177 0.64 -15.93 8.21
C ASN A 177 2.15 -15.97 8.44
N LEU A 178 2.88 -16.72 7.59
CA LEU A 178 4.34 -16.83 7.71
C LEU A 178 5.05 -15.49 7.48
N VAL A 179 4.57 -14.66 6.56
CA VAL A 179 5.10 -13.30 6.35
C VAL A 179 4.82 -12.43 7.58
N THR A 180 3.60 -12.49 8.12
CA THR A 180 3.19 -11.72 9.31
C THR A 180 4.06 -12.06 10.53
N GLU A 181 4.37 -13.33 10.73
CA GLU A 181 5.24 -13.81 11.81
C GLU A 181 6.71 -13.36 11.68
N LYS A 182 7.17 -13.11 10.44
CA LYS A 182 8.55 -12.74 10.15
C LYS A 182 8.82 -11.25 10.17
N LEU A 183 7.78 -10.43 10.07
CA LEU A 183 7.91 -8.98 9.99
C LEU A 183 7.62 -8.32 11.34
N ASP A 184 8.40 -7.30 11.66
CA ASP A 184 8.16 -6.42 12.80
C ASP A 184 7.10 -5.36 12.47
N ILE A 185 6.96 -4.98 11.19
CA ILE A 185 5.96 -4.01 10.73
C ILE A 185 4.58 -4.66 10.55
N PRO A 186 3.48 -3.90 10.69
CA PRO A 186 2.12 -4.38 10.46
C PRO A 186 1.90 -4.93 9.03
N THR A 187 1.18 -6.06 8.95
CA THR A 187 0.69 -6.64 7.70
C THR A 187 -0.81 -6.42 7.57
N ILE A 188 -1.26 -5.96 6.40
CA ILE A 188 -2.66 -5.71 6.08
C ILE A 188 -3.08 -6.62 4.94
N GLY A 189 -4.00 -7.54 5.20
CA GLY A 189 -4.42 -8.55 4.23
C GLY A 189 -5.61 -8.10 3.39
N ILE A 190 -5.62 -8.51 2.12
CA ILE A 190 -6.79 -8.53 1.25
C ILE A 190 -6.70 -9.75 0.34
N GLY A 191 -7.69 -10.66 0.41
CA GLY A 191 -7.58 -11.96 -0.26
C GLY A 191 -6.38 -12.79 0.19
N ALA A 192 -5.94 -12.61 1.45
CA ALA A 192 -4.76 -13.27 2.04
C ALA A 192 -5.10 -14.09 3.32
N GLY A 193 -6.38 -14.29 3.60
CA GLY A 193 -6.86 -14.93 4.84
C GLY A 193 -6.87 -13.95 6.02
N ASN A 194 -7.17 -14.47 7.22
CA ASN A 194 -7.41 -13.67 8.43
C ASN A 194 -6.21 -13.58 9.39
N GLY A 195 -5.04 -14.10 8.99
CA GLY A 195 -3.86 -14.17 9.87
C GLY A 195 -2.98 -12.93 9.88
N CYS A 196 -3.26 -11.93 9.04
CA CYS A 196 -2.58 -10.65 9.07
C CYS A 196 -2.97 -9.81 10.31
N ASP A 197 -2.16 -8.80 10.63
CA ASP A 197 -2.44 -7.88 11.74
C ASP A 197 -3.68 -7.01 11.47
N GLY A 198 -3.98 -6.74 10.21
CA GLY A 198 -5.17 -6.02 9.77
C GLY A 198 -5.74 -6.54 8.46
N GLN A 199 -6.88 -5.94 8.08
CA GLN A 199 -7.56 -6.21 6.80
C GLN A 199 -7.90 -4.91 6.13
N VAL A 200 -7.84 -4.90 4.79
CA VAL A 200 -8.36 -3.82 3.96
C VAL A 200 -9.53 -4.32 3.12
N LEU A 201 -10.53 -3.48 2.98
CA LEU A 201 -11.67 -3.69 2.10
C LEU A 201 -11.79 -2.51 1.14
N VAL A 202 -12.16 -2.79 -0.10
CA VAL A 202 -12.55 -1.77 -1.08
C VAL A 202 -14.05 -1.53 -0.91
N TYR A 203 -14.44 -0.31 -0.55
CA TYR A 203 -15.81 -0.02 -0.12
C TYR A 203 -16.86 -0.22 -1.22
N GLN A 204 -16.47 0.01 -2.47
CA GLN A 204 -17.36 -0.10 -3.64
C GLN A 204 -17.24 -1.45 -4.39
N ASP A 205 -16.42 -2.39 -3.94
CA ASP A 205 -16.32 -3.74 -4.50
C ASP A 205 -17.44 -4.65 -4.01
#